data_f7cd951dafaff2adcb19cff50c989bb5
#
_entry.id   f7cd951dafaff2adcb19cff50c989bb5
#
_cell.length_a   1.000
_cell.length_b   1.000
_cell.length_c   1.000
_cell.angle_alpha   90.00
_cell.angle_beta   90.00
_cell.angle_gamma   90.00
#
_symmetry.space_group_name_H-M   'P 1'
#
loop_
_entity.id
_entity.type
_entity.pdbx_description
1 polymer ?
#
loop_
_entity_poly.entity_id
_entity_poly.type
_entity_poly.pdbx_seq_one_letter_code
_entity_poly.pdbx_strand_id
1 'polypeptide(L)'
;MLTPASQLLAQQSNANVNTIRVTGYAGIMHPIVTFGNDGAKFNFNGAYTGGLVTGINLWKSQRVGFSFETVGIITTGNGTSKMSKLLLHPGLLIGLGNGFTLANRAALETSGRYGVTAVLNKVIVKKKDHSYFIALPIPARFGNNLPSTVGVGFQFGLSF
;
A
#
# COMPACT_ATOMS: atom_id res chain seq x y z
N MET A 1 -52.54 -34.67 -31.97
CA MET A 1 -52.24 -34.63 -30.54
C MET A 1 -50.89 -34.00 -30.40
N LEU A 2 -50.84 -32.77 -29.93
CA LEU A 2 -49.59 -31.99 -29.72
C LEU A 2 -49.23 -32.10 -28.26
N THR A 3 -48.03 -32.62 -27.94
CA THR A 3 -47.47 -32.67 -26.60
C THR A 3 -46.93 -31.28 -26.21
N PRO A 4 -47.20 -30.78 -25.00
CA PRO A 4 -46.67 -29.49 -24.55
C PRO A 4 -45.18 -29.61 -24.24
N ALA A 5 -44.41 -28.73 -24.86
CA ALA A 5 -42.99 -28.53 -24.52
C ALA A 5 -42.88 -28.03 -23.09
N SER A 6 -42.25 -28.81 -22.24
CA SER A 6 -41.87 -28.41 -20.88
C SER A 6 -40.86 -27.27 -20.94
N GLN A 7 -41.28 -26.07 -20.60
CA GLN A 7 -40.36 -24.95 -20.38
C GLN A 7 -39.52 -25.27 -19.16
N LEU A 8 -38.28 -25.65 -19.40
CA LEU A 8 -37.23 -25.61 -18.39
C LEU A 8 -36.97 -24.13 -18.05
N LEU A 9 -37.64 -23.65 -17.03
CA LEU A 9 -37.25 -22.42 -16.36
C LEU A 9 -35.90 -22.67 -15.71
N ALA A 10 -34.82 -22.31 -16.41
CA ALA A 10 -33.53 -22.14 -15.79
C ALA A 10 -33.71 -21.08 -14.73
N GLN A 11 -33.76 -21.49 -13.46
CA GLN A 11 -33.62 -20.60 -12.34
C GLN A 11 -32.25 -19.93 -12.49
N GLN A 12 -32.22 -18.70 -12.99
CA GLN A 12 -31.11 -17.80 -12.77
C GLN A 12 -31.03 -17.60 -11.26
N SER A 13 -30.21 -18.39 -10.60
CA SER A 13 -29.74 -18.05 -9.27
C SER A 13 -28.97 -16.74 -9.44
N ASN A 14 -29.57 -15.64 -9.02
CA ASN A 14 -28.87 -14.41 -8.71
C ASN A 14 -27.95 -14.70 -7.51
N ALA A 15 -26.94 -15.53 -7.71
CA ALA A 15 -25.77 -15.55 -6.85
C ALA A 15 -25.21 -14.12 -6.93
N ASN A 16 -25.37 -13.35 -5.87
CA ASN A 16 -24.58 -12.15 -5.63
C ASN A 16 -23.12 -12.62 -5.63
N VAL A 17 -22.52 -12.67 -6.82
CA VAL A 17 -21.10 -12.89 -6.96
C VAL A 17 -20.46 -11.66 -6.31
N ASN A 18 -19.98 -11.85 -5.09
CA ASN A 18 -19.18 -10.86 -4.37
C ASN A 18 -17.90 -10.65 -5.21
N THR A 19 -18.01 -9.83 -6.24
CA THR A 19 -16.93 -9.57 -7.19
C THR A 19 -15.88 -8.77 -6.46
N ILE A 20 -14.71 -9.38 -6.20
CA ILE A 20 -13.56 -8.68 -5.65
C ILE A 20 -13.11 -7.63 -6.67
N ARG A 21 -13.10 -6.37 -6.27
CA ARG A 21 -12.55 -5.30 -7.07
C ARG A 21 -11.04 -5.23 -6.89
N VAL A 22 -10.32 -5.38 -7.99
CA VAL A 22 -8.85 -5.27 -8.02
C VAL A 22 -8.46 -3.88 -8.53
N THR A 23 -7.48 -3.25 -7.88
CA THR A 23 -6.86 -2.00 -8.33
C THR A 23 -5.35 -2.10 -8.17
N GLY A 24 -4.61 -1.67 -9.19
CA GLY A 24 -3.17 -1.49 -9.13
C GLY A 24 -2.79 -0.07 -8.71
N TYR A 25 -1.57 0.11 -8.25
CA TYR A 25 -1.02 1.44 -8.03
C TYR A 25 0.50 1.44 -8.11
N ALA A 26 1.05 2.61 -8.45
CA ALA A 26 2.48 2.89 -8.42
C ALA A 26 2.71 4.30 -7.87
N GLY A 27 3.87 4.53 -7.26
CA GLY A 27 4.18 5.83 -6.68
C GLY A 27 5.59 5.95 -6.16
N ILE A 28 5.86 7.10 -5.59
CA ILE A 28 7.11 7.41 -4.89
C ILE A 28 6.82 7.66 -3.41
N MET A 29 7.68 7.14 -2.56
CA MET A 29 7.65 7.36 -1.12
C MET A 29 8.88 8.18 -0.72
N HIS A 30 8.65 9.13 0.15
CA HIS A 30 9.64 10.07 0.65
C HIS A 30 9.63 10.01 2.19
N PRO A 31 10.56 9.29 2.83
CA PRO A 31 10.73 9.39 4.27
C PRO A 31 11.07 10.83 4.66
N ILE A 32 10.43 11.35 5.69
CA ILE A 32 10.68 12.72 6.18
C ILE A 32 11.61 12.65 7.39
N VAL A 33 11.20 11.91 8.39
CA VAL A 33 11.92 11.80 9.67
C VAL A 33 11.78 10.38 10.23
N THR A 34 12.82 9.91 10.88
CA THR A 34 12.85 8.66 11.63
C THR A 34 13.33 8.93 13.04
N PHE A 35 12.59 8.45 14.02
CA PHE A 35 12.91 8.51 15.44
C PHE A 35 13.47 7.17 15.90
N GLY A 36 14.54 7.19 16.64
CA GLY A 36 15.19 6.04 17.25
C GLY A 36 15.87 6.42 18.56
N ASN A 37 16.67 5.52 19.12
CA ASN A 37 17.38 5.77 20.39
C ASN A 37 18.31 6.99 20.33
N ASP A 38 18.86 7.28 19.15
CA ASP A 38 19.79 8.40 18.90
C ASP A 38 19.04 9.71 18.55
N GLY A 39 17.71 9.76 18.76
CA GLY A 39 16.88 10.92 18.46
C GLY A 39 16.28 10.91 17.06
N ALA A 40 15.96 12.09 16.55
CA ALA A 40 15.34 12.29 15.24
C ALA A 40 16.40 12.42 14.14
N LYS A 41 16.22 11.63 13.06
CA LYS A 41 17.07 11.70 11.86
C LYS A 41 16.22 12.11 10.68
N PHE A 42 16.52 13.26 10.08
CA PHE A 42 15.86 13.76 8.89
C PHE A 42 16.50 13.18 7.63
N ASN A 43 15.68 12.98 6.59
CA ASN A 43 16.07 12.28 5.37
C ASN A 43 17.19 12.99 4.55
N PHE A 44 17.39 14.28 4.71
CA PHE A 44 18.40 15.05 3.97
C PHE A 44 19.70 15.28 4.73
N ASN A 45 19.88 14.65 5.87
CA ASN A 45 21.08 14.82 6.69
C ASN A 45 22.18 13.85 6.25
N GLY A 46 23.01 14.27 5.30
CA GLY A 46 24.16 13.53 4.78
C GLY A 46 23.86 12.47 3.71
N ALA A 47 22.64 11.97 3.64
CA ALA A 47 22.17 11.04 2.61
C ALA A 47 20.68 11.26 2.34
N TYR A 48 20.25 10.94 1.13
CA TYR A 48 18.84 10.93 0.75
C TYR A 48 18.34 9.51 0.54
N THR A 49 17.16 9.23 1.04
CA THR A 49 16.48 7.95 0.83
C THR A 49 15.11 8.19 0.22
N GLY A 50 14.80 7.47 -0.85
CA GLY A 50 13.49 7.45 -1.49
C GLY A 50 13.01 6.03 -1.72
N GLY A 51 11.72 5.86 -1.99
CA GLY A 51 11.11 4.56 -2.28
C GLY A 51 10.32 4.58 -3.58
N LEU A 52 10.50 3.55 -4.40
CA LEU A 52 9.61 3.22 -5.51
C LEU A 52 8.57 2.23 -4.99
N VAL A 53 7.32 2.60 -5.08
CA VAL A 53 6.19 1.85 -4.51
C VAL A 53 5.35 1.27 -5.63
N THR A 54 5.04 -0.01 -5.54
CA THR A 54 4.05 -0.66 -6.41
C THR A 54 3.20 -1.61 -5.59
N GLY A 55 1.93 -1.75 -5.95
CA GLY A 55 1.06 -2.65 -5.21
C GLY A 55 -0.28 -2.93 -5.88
N ILE A 56 -0.97 -3.88 -5.30
CA ILE A 56 -2.34 -4.24 -5.67
C ILE A 56 -3.24 -4.20 -4.43
N ASN A 57 -4.48 -3.78 -4.65
CA ASN A 57 -5.53 -3.79 -3.63
C ASN A 57 -6.68 -4.70 -4.10
N LEU A 58 -7.09 -5.59 -3.24
CA LEU A 58 -8.20 -6.52 -3.42
C LEU A 58 -9.33 -6.09 -2.50
N TRP A 59 -10.35 -5.44 -3.03
CA TRP A 59 -11.47 -4.93 -2.26
C TRP A 59 -12.62 -5.93 -2.22
N LYS A 60 -12.92 -6.45 -1.05
CA LYS A 60 -14.12 -7.28 -0.81
C LYS A 60 -15.39 -6.43 -0.73
N SER A 61 -15.27 -5.20 -0.26
CA SER A 61 -16.36 -4.22 -0.16
C SER A 61 -15.80 -2.81 -0.29
N GLN A 62 -16.65 -1.79 -0.22
CA GLN A 62 -16.20 -0.39 -0.17
C GLN A 62 -15.44 -0.05 1.12
N ARG A 63 -15.58 -0.88 2.17
CA ARG A 63 -15.00 -0.62 3.51
C ARG A 63 -13.81 -1.50 3.84
N VAL A 64 -13.71 -2.70 3.27
CA VAL A 64 -12.69 -3.67 3.66
C VAL A 64 -12.03 -4.26 2.43
N GLY A 65 -10.71 -4.32 2.46
CA GLY A 65 -9.89 -4.92 1.43
C GLY A 65 -8.58 -5.46 1.98
N PHE A 66 -7.82 -6.07 1.10
CA PHE A 66 -6.46 -6.53 1.34
C PHE A 66 -5.52 -5.79 0.37
N SER A 67 -4.31 -5.48 0.83
CA SER A 67 -3.27 -4.83 0.04
C SER A 67 -2.00 -5.67 0.06
N PHE A 68 -1.36 -5.77 -1.09
CA PHE A 68 0.00 -6.24 -1.18
C PHE A 68 0.85 -5.18 -1.89
N GLU A 69 1.84 -4.66 -1.18
CA GLU A 69 2.72 -3.59 -1.66
C GLU A 69 4.18 -4.04 -1.63
N THR A 70 4.94 -3.65 -2.63
CA THR A 70 6.40 -3.75 -2.63
C THR A 70 7.01 -2.36 -2.70
N VAL A 71 8.09 -2.14 -1.94
CA VAL A 71 8.82 -0.86 -1.94
C VAL A 71 10.29 -1.10 -2.14
N GLY A 72 10.83 -0.67 -3.27
CA GLY A 72 12.27 -0.62 -3.51
C GLY A 72 12.85 0.65 -2.92
N ILE A 73 13.70 0.53 -1.90
CA ILE A 73 14.35 1.68 -1.24
C ILE A 73 15.68 1.98 -1.92
N ILE A 74 15.80 3.22 -2.39
CA ILE A 74 17.02 3.76 -3.01
C ILE A 74 17.63 4.76 -2.00
N THR A 75 18.91 4.60 -1.74
CA THR A 75 19.69 5.53 -0.91
C THR A 75 20.78 6.16 -1.74
N THR A 76 20.87 7.48 -1.70
CA THR A 76 21.88 8.30 -2.39
C THR A 76 22.74 9.02 -1.38
N GLY A 77 24.05 8.90 -1.50
CA GLY A 77 25.03 9.59 -0.65
C GLY A 77 26.41 9.52 -1.30
N ASN A 78 27.27 10.51 -1.05
CA ASN A 78 28.64 10.59 -1.58
C ASN A 78 28.73 10.40 -3.11
N GLY A 79 27.78 10.99 -3.85
CA GLY A 79 27.74 10.91 -5.33
C GLY A 79 27.30 9.56 -5.90
N THR A 80 26.89 8.58 -5.08
CA THR A 80 26.44 7.26 -5.55
C THR A 80 25.00 6.99 -5.11
N SER A 81 24.28 6.23 -5.93
CA SER A 81 22.91 5.76 -5.64
C SER A 81 22.86 4.25 -5.73
N LYS A 82 22.19 3.61 -4.76
CA LYS A 82 21.99 2.16 -4.77
C LYS A 82 20.62 1.78 -4.22
N MET A 83 20.08 0.67 -4.69
CA MET A 83 18.96 0.02 -4.02
C MET A 83 19.48 -0.58 -2.71
N SER A 84 19.03 -0.06 -1.59
CA SER A 84 19.51 -0.43 -0.27
C SER A 84 18.74 -1.61 0.33
N LYS A 85 17.45 -1.73 0.01
CA LYS A 85 16.57 -2.82 0.46
C LYS A 85 15.27 -2.85 -0.33
N LEU A 86 14.62 -4.01 -0.26
CA LEU A 86 13.24 -4.23 -0.71
C LEU A 86 12.36 -4.50 0.50
N LEU A 87 11.15 -3.94 0.49
CA LEU A 87 10.12 -4.17 1.49
C LEU A 87 8.95 -4.91 0.87
N LEU A 88 8.39 -5.86 1.60
CA LEU A 88 7.13 -6.54 1.31
C LEU A 88 6.12 -6.14 2.37
N HIS A 89 4.97 -5.64 1.93
CA HIS A 89 3.94 -5.04 2.78
C HIS A 89 2.56 -5.67 2.52
N PRO A 90 2.28 -6.90 2.98
CA PRO A 90 0.92 -7.41 3.02
C PRO A 90 0.12 -6.68 4.11
N GLY A 91 -1.17 -6.41 3.87
CA GLY A 91 -1.95 -5.70 4.88
C GLY A 91 -3.43 -5.57 4.58
N LEU A 92 -4.14 -4.99 5.54
CA LEU A 92 -5.56 -4.75 5.49
C LEU A 92 -5.86 -3.29 5.10
N LEU A 93 -6.93 -3.11 4.33
CA LEU A 93 -7.45 -1.82 3.93
C LEU A 93 -8.78 -1.57 4.61
N ILE A 94 -8.94 -0.36 5.14
CA ILE A 94 -10.19 0.14 5.73
C ILE A 94 -10.58 1.41 4.97
N GLY A 95 -11.66 1.34 4.20
CA GLY A 95 -12.24 2.50 3.52
C GLY A 95 -12.97 3.40 4.51
N LEU A 96 -12.51 4.63 4.68
CA LEU A 96 -13.08 5.62 5.60
C LEU A 96 -14.10 6.54 4.94
N GLY A 97 -14.32 6.40 3.63
CA GLY A 97 -15.18 7.29 2.86
C GLY A 97 -14.44 8.53 2.34
N ASN A 98 -15.13 9.31 1.49
CA ASN A 98 -14.62 10.56 0.93
C ASN A 98 -13.21 10.46 0.30
N GLY A 99 -12.85 9.28 -0.25
CA GLY A 99 -11.54 9.03 -0.84
C GLY A 99 -10.43 8.77 0.18
N PHE A 100 -10.74 8.65 1.47
CA PHE A 100 -9.79 8.23 2.49
C PHE A 100 -9.76 6.71 2.66
N THR A 101 -8.56 6.18 2.84
CA THR A 101 -8.30 4.77 3.16
C THR A 101 -7.20 4.68 4.21
N LEU A 102 -7.42 3.88 5.23
CA LEU A 102 -6.38 3.48 6.18
C LEU A 102 -5.87 2.09 5.76
N ALA A 103 -4.58 1.97 5.52
CA ALA A 103 -3.91 0.69 5.31
C ALA A 103 -3.04 0.36 6.51
N ASN A 104 -3.20 -0.85 7.08
CA ASN A 104 -2.32 -1.37 8.12
C ASN A 104 -1.60 -2.59 7.54
N ARG A 105 -0.29 -2.48 7.38
CA ARG A 105 0.54 -3.47 6.71
C ARG A 105 1.59 -4.03 7.64
N ALA A 106 1.79 -5.35 7.61
CA ALA A 106 3.04 -5.93 8.08
C ALA A 106 4.16 -5.50 7.14
N ALA A 107 5.37 -5.37 7.66
CA ALA A 107 6.54 -4.98 6.89
C ALA A 107 7.65 -6.02 7.08
N LEU A 108 8.13 -6.54 5.95
CA LEU A 108 9.26 -7.46 5.90
C LEU A 108 10.33 -6.84 5.00
N GLU A 109 11.52 -6.62 5.54
CA GLU A 109 12.64 -6.02 4.81
C GLU A 109 13.70 -7.05 4.44
N THR A 110 14.27 -6.96 3.26
CA THR A 110 15.42 -7.80 2.86
C THR A 110 16.67 -7.55 3.71
N SER A 111 16.69 -6.45 4.46
CA SER A 111 17.71 -6.19 5.50
C SER A 111 17.56 -7.04 6.76
N GLY A 112 16.54 -7.91 6.84
CA GLY A 112 16.24 -8.71 8.04
C GLY A 112 15.43 -7.97 9.12
N ARG A 113 15.07 -6.70 8.89
CA ARG A 113 14.14 -5.98 9.77
C ARG A 113 12.69 -6.34 9.42
N TYR A 114 11.83 -6.23 10.40
CA TYR A 114 10.38 -6.40 10.26
C TYR A 114 9.63 -5.30 11.00
N GLY A 115 8.33 -5.24 10.84
CA GLY A 115 7.53 -4.24 11.55
C GLY A 115 6.13 -4.10 11.04
N VAL A 116 5.58 -2.91 11.26
CA VAL A 116 4.26 -2.52 10.77
C VAL A 116 4.34 -1.13 10.12
N THR A 117 3.42 -0.86 9.21
CA THR A 117 3.26 0.46 8.61
C THR A 117 1.77 0.80 8.57
N ALA A 118 1.36 1.83 9.31
CA ALA A 118 0.07 2.45 9.12
C ALA A 118 0.18 3.52 8.03
N VAL A 119 -0.77 3.55 7.09
CA VAL A 119 -0.77 4.50 5.98
C VAL A 119 -2.14 5.12 5.85
N LEU A 120 -2.24 6.42 6.08
CA LEU A 120 -3.43 7.19 5.73
C LEU A 120 -3.31 7.68 4.29
N ASN A 121 -4.17 7.16 3.42
CA ASN A 121 -4.20 7.50 2.01
C ASN A 121 -5.39 8.41 1.71
N LYS A 122 -5.22 9.36 0.80
CA LYS A 122 -6.26 10.24 0.27
C LYS A 122 -6.18 10.32 -1.26
N VAL A 123 -7.25 9.93 -1.93
CA VAL A 123 -7.44 10.22 -3.36
C VAL A 123 -7.72 11.73 -3.50
N ILE A 124 -6.86 12.43 -4.24
CA ILE A 124 -6.93 13.89 -4.44
C ILE A 124 -7.55 14.25 -5.80
N VAL A 125 -7.34 13.41 -6.81
CA VAL A 125 -7.92 13.57 -8.15
C VAL A 125 -8.43 12.23 -8.62
N LYS A 126 -9.68 12.19 -9.08
CA LYS A 126 -10.29 10.99 -9.67
C LYS A 126 -10.61 11.25 -11.13
N LYS A 127 -10.08 10.41 -12.02
CA LYS A 127 -10.39 10.38 -13.45
C LYS A 127 -11.15 9.09 -13.79
N LYS A 128 -11.51 8.92 -15.05
CA LYS A 128 -12.26 7.75 -15.52
C LYS A 128 -11.47 6.44 -15.30
N ASP A 129 -10.20 6.41 -15.69
CA ASP A 129 -9.38 5.19 -15.73
C ASP A 129 -8.27 5.16 -14.68
N HIS A 130 -8.05 6.26 -13.96
CA HIS A 130 -7.01 6.36 -12.93
C HIS A 130 -7.34 7.42 -11.88
N SER A 131 -6.61 7.37 -10.78
CA SER A 131 -6.73 8.37 -9.70
C SER A 131 -5.35 8.72 -9.16
N TYR A 132 -5.14 9.97 -8.79
CA TYR A 132 -3.96 10.40 -8.07
C TYR A 132 -4.24 10.40 -6.58
N PHE A 133 -3.26 9.97 -5.80
CA PHE A 133 -3.37 9.94 -4.36
C PHE A 133 -2.13 10.51 -3.67
N ILE A 134 -2.33 10.98 -2.46
CA ILE A 134 -1.28 11.25 -1.48
C ILE A 134 -1.46 10.32 -0.29
N ALA A 135 -0.38 10.00 0.40
CA ALA A 135 -0.46 9.20 1.61
C ALA A 135 0.60 9.60 2.64
N LEU A 136 0.27 9.34 3.90
CA LEU A 136 1.12 9.54 5.06
C LEU A 136 1.46 8.17 5.65
N PRO A 137 2.59 7.55 5.30
CA PRO A 137 3.07 6.33 5.93
C PRO A 137 3.74 6.63 7.28
N ILE A 138 3.40 5.82 8.28
CA ILE A 138 3.97 5.83 9.62
C ILE A 138 4.55 4.43 9.88
N PRO A 139 5.81 4.17 9.49
CA PRO A 139 6.47 2.89 9.72
C PRO A 139 7.01 2.76 11.13
N ALA A 140 6.83 1.59 11.76
CA ALA A 140 7.57 1.13 12.91
C ALA A 140 8.41 -0.09 12.50
N ARG A 141 9.70 -0.13 12.85
CA ARG A 141 10.64 -1.17 12.45
C ARG A 141 11.41 -1.70 13.64
N PHE A 142 11.63 -3.03 13.62
CA PHE A 142 12.26 -3.81 14.68
C PHE A 142 13.23 -4.83 14.06
N GLY A 143 14.03 -5.46 14.91
CA GLY A 143 14.86 -6.61 14.53
C GLY A 143 16.19 -6.27 13.88
N ASN A 144 16.92 -7.33 13.50
CA ASN A 144 18.27 -7.30 12.93
C ASN A 144 19.31 -6.62 13.85
N ASN A 145 19.19 -6.80 15.18
CA ASN A 145 20.08 -6.22 16.20
C ASN A 145 20.23 -4.67 16.10
N LEU A 146 19.27 -4.02 15.44
CA LEU A 146 19.20 -2.56 15.32
C LEU A 146 18.15 -2.00 16.27
N PRO A 147 18.34 -0.77 16.79
CA PRO A 147 17.33 -0.09 17.59
C PRO A 147 15.98 -0.02 16.88
N SER A 148 14.89 -0.14 17.64
CA SER A 148 13.55 0.10 17.14
C SER A 148 13.41 1.52 16.65
N THR A 149 12.67 1.70 15.56
CA THR A 149 12.47 3.02 14.97
C THR A 149 11.01 3.23 14.60
N VAL A 150 10.54 4.48 14.72
CA VAL A 150 9.27 4.94 14.16
C VAL A 150 9.56 6.10 13.22
N GLY A 151 8.90 6.14 12.09
CA GLY A 151 9.10 7.20 11.10
C GLY A 151 7.81 7.86 10.67
N VAL A 152 7.98 8.93 9.92
CA VAL A 152 6.91 9.58 9.15
C VAL A 152 7.44 9.81 7.73
N GLY A 153 6.60 9.53 6.75
CA GLY A 153 6.91 9.75 5.35
C GLY A 153 5.76 10.43 4.62
N PHE A 154 6.00 10.75 3.38
CA PHE A 154 5.03 11.20 2.41
C PHE A 154 5.07 10.27 1.20
N GLN A 155 3.92 9.98 0.60
CA GLN A 155 3.83 9.20 -0.62
C GLN A 155 2.90 9.91 -1.59
N PHE A 156 3.28 9.92 -2.86
CA PHE A 156 2.45 10.35 -3.97
C PHE A 156 2.39 9.24 -5.00
N GLY A 157 1.21 9.02 -5.60
CA GLY A 157 1.08 7.94 -6.58
C GLY A 157 -0.17 8.04 -7.44
N LEU A 158 -0.24 7.07 -8.33
CA LEU A 158 -1.30 6.82 -9.30
C LEU A 158 -1.90 5.45 -9.01
N SER A 159 -3.22 5.35 -8.97
CA SER A 159 -3.97 4.08 -8.94
C SER A 159 -4.82 3.90 -10.20
N PHE A 160 -4.97 2.66 -10.66
CA PHE A 160 -5.64 2.27 -11.90
C PHE A 160 -6.35 0.92 -11.74
#